data_824644b65f52c673008bf72514ec4521
#
_entry.id   824644b65f52c673008bf72514ec4521
#
_cell.length_a   1.000
_cell.length_b   1.000
_cell.length_c   1.000
_cell.angle_alpha   90.00
_cell.angle_beta   90.00
_cell.angle_gamma   90.00
#
_symmetry.space_group_name_H-M   'P 1'
#
loop_
_entity.id
_entity.type
_entity.pdbx_description
1 polymer ?
#
loop_
_entity_poly.entity_id
_entity_poly.type
_entity_poly.pdbx_seq_one_letter_code
_entity_poly.pdbx_strand_id
1 'polypeptide(L)'
;DRLRSRGLGDVYKRQLIYEALEIGDRESSWCHKLNSNLLIAMKKDKDITKEKAEEIWYSRANDGYCGGIDHQHYNTTRYHGVNLHSYFTKGTVEFRLFNSTLHAGKIKAYIQFCLAVSAWSITSQEKIVFRSMAGYTPEQKVTIMRNILTQRLGLYGDEFKTCRLHIMAPLKKAAGMTSRAA
;
A
#
# COMPACT_ATOMS: atom_id res chain seq x y z
N ASP A 1 13.11 10.14 14.64
CA ASP A 1 11.92 9.68 13.91
C ASP A 1 12.27 8.43 13.12
N ARG A 2 11.79 7.29 13.61
CA ARG A 2 12.08 5.99 12.99
C ARG A 2 11.05 5.68 11.91
N LEU A 3 11.50 5.41 10.70
CA LEU A 3 10.64 4.98 9.59
C LEU A 3 10.05 3.59 9.90
N ARG A 4 8.81 3.55 10.40
CA ARG A 4 8.08 2.30 10.68
C ARG A 4 7.08 2.01 9.56
N SER A 5 7.54 1.75 8.33
CA SER A 5 6.66 1.42 7.20
C SER A 5 6.43 -0.10 7.07
N ARG A 6 6.07 -0.77 8.16
CA ARG A 6 5.88 -2.23 8.16
C ARG A 6 4.58 -2.69 7.48
N GLY A 7 3.61 -1.80 7.30
CA GLY A 7 2.24 -2.16 6.91
C GLY A 7 2.04 -2.59 5.47
N LEU A 8 2.79 -2.02 4.54
CA LEU A 8 2.68 -2.33 3.10
C LEU A 8 3.85 -3.16 2.58
N GLY A 9 4.74 -3.60 3.47
CA GLY A 9 5.96 -4.31 3.13
C GLY A 9 5.79 -5.74 2.65
N ASP A 10 4.66 -6.38 2.92
CA ASP A 10 4.40 -7.73 2.45
C ASP A 10 4.03 -7.72 0.98
N VAL A 11 4.86 -8.34 0.15
CA VAL A 11 4.67 -8.39 -1.31
C VAL A 11 3.30 -8.96 -1.70
N TYR A 12 2.82 -9.98 -1.01
CA TYR A 12 1.50 -10.57 -1.29
C TYR A 12 0.35 -9.66 -0.85
N LYS A 13 0.46 -8.97 0.28
CA LYS A 13 -0.56 -8.00 0.73
C LYS A 13 -0.62 -6.83 -0.26
N ARG A 14 0.53 -6.36 -0.72
CA ARG A 14 0.62 -5.29 -1.71
C ARG A 14 -0.08 -5.67 -3.02
N GLN A 15 0.20 -6.85 -3.58
CA GLN A 15 -0.44 -7.32 -4.80
C GLN A 15 -1.96 -7.38 -4.62
N LEU A 16 -2.44 -7.91 -3.49
CA LEU A 16 -3.85 -8.00 -3.19
C LEU A 16 -4.51 -6.61 -3.03
N ILE A 17 -3.81 -5.66 -2.41
CA ILE A 17 -4.26 -4.27 -2.31
C ILE A 17 -4.35 -3.62 -3.70
N TYR A 18 -3.38 -3.87 -4.58
CA TYR A 18 -3.39 -3.35 -5.96
C TYR A 18 -4.57 -3.91 -6.76
N GLU A 19 -4.89 -5.20 -6.62
CA GLU A 19 -6.07 -5.81 -7.21
C GLU A 19 -7.37 -5.22 -6.60
N ALA A 20 -7.46 -5.08 -5.29
CA ALA A 20 -8.62 -4.54 -4.59
C ALA A 20 -8.91 -3.07 -4.90
N LEU A 21 -7.88 -2.31 -5.26
CA LEU A 21 -7.99 -0.89 -5.61
C LEU A 21 -8.04 -0.66 -7.13
N GLU A 22 -8.06 -1.73 -7.93
CA GLU A 22 -8.13 -1.68 -9.40
C GLU A 22 -7.06 -0.75 -10.00
N ILE A 23 -5.81 -0.87 -9.52
CA ILE A 23 -4.71 -0.01 -9.96
C ILE A 23 -4.41 -0.24 -11.45
N GLY A 24 -4.45 -1.50 -11.93
CA GLY A 24 -4.26 -1.85 -13.32
C GLY A 24 -2.98 -1.26 -13.92
N ASP A 25 -3.10 -0.68 -15.10
CA ASP A 25 -1.97 -0.11 -15.87
C ASP A 25 -1.26 1.04 -15.17
N ARG A 26 -1.89 1.67 -14.17
CA ARG A 26 -1.25 2.73 -13.37
C ARG A 26 -0.06 2.20 -12.56
N GLU A 27 0.04 0.88 -12.34
CA GLU A 27 1.18 0.29 -11.67
C GLU A 27 2.49 0.56 -12.42
N SER A 28 2.45 0.57 -13.74
CA SER A 28 3.62 0.81 -14.60
C SER A 28 3.99 2.30 -14.79
N SER A 29 3.11 3.23 -14.37
CA SER A 29 3.28 4.65 -14.67
C SER A 29 3.28 5.54 -13.42
N TRP A 30 2.24 5.43 -12.60
CA TRP A 30 1.95 6.40 -11.53
C TRP A 30 1.92 5.81 -10.13
N CYS A 31 1.88 4.47 -10.03
CA CYS A 31 1.71 3.73 -8.79
C CYS A 31 2.67 2.56 -8.68
N HIS A 32 3.95 2.77 -9.04
CA HIS A 32 4.97 1.73 -8.92
C HIS A 32 4.97 1.08 -7.55
N LYS A 33 5.34 -0.18 -7.51
CA LYS A 33 5.56 -0.90 -6.25
C LYS A 33 6.72 -0.26 -5.49
N LEU A 34 6.64 -0.28 -4.16
CA LEU A 34 7.74 0.16 -3.31
C LEU A 34 9.05 -0.53 -3.70
N ASN A 35 10.14 0.23 -3.62
CA ASN A 35 11.48 -0.24 -3.90
C ASN A 35 11.81 -1.51 -3.09
N SER A 36 12.12 -2.60 -3.79
CA SER A 36 12.42 -3.89 -3.16
C SER A 36 13.65 -3.83 -2.26
N ASN A 37 14.66 -3.03 -2.61
CA ASN A 37 15.87 -2.86 -1.80
C ASN A 37 15.56 -2.15 -0.49
N LEU A 38 14.65 -1.17 -0.49
CA LEU A 38 14.19 -0.53 0.74
C LEU A 38 13.49 -1.54 1.65
N LEU A 39 12.60 -2.38 1.10
CA LEU A 39 11.90 -3.41 1.86
C LEU A 39 12.87 -4.46 2.43
N ILE A 40 13.90 -4.86 1.67
CA ILE A 40 14.96 -5.78 2.12
C ILE A 40 15.78 -5.13 3.25
N ALA A 41 16.18 -3.87 3.09
CA ALA A 41 16.92 -3.15 4.11
C ALA A 41 16.12 -3.03 5.41
N MET A 42 14.84 -2.65 5.33
CA MET A 42 13.94 -2.56 6.49
C MET A 42 13.67 -3.93 7.15
N LYS A 43 13.74 -5.01 6.39
CA LYS A 43 13.63 -6.37 6.94
C LYS A 43 14.87 -6.76 7.71
N LYS A 44 16.05 -6.38 7.23
CA LYS A 44 17.34 -6.68 7.86
C LYS A 44 17.57 -5.82 9.09
N ASP A 45 17.29 -4.53 8.98
CA ASP A 45 17.44 -3.53 10.05
C ASP A 45 16.10 -2.87 10.35
N LYS A 46 15.59 -3.15 11.54
CA LYS A 46 14.30 -2.59 12.00
C LYS A 46 14.41 -1.12 12.41
N ASP A 47 15.60 -0.67 12.68
CA ASP A 47 15.91 0.67 13.16
C ASP A 47 16.64 1.51 12.08
N ILE A 48 16.43 1.14 10.80
CA ILE A 48 17.01 1.87 9.67
C ILE A 48 16.79 3.37 9.82
N THR A 49 17.87 4.14 9.70
CA THR A 49 17.80 5.61 9.82
C THR A 49 17.08 6.22 8.62
N LYS A 50 16.61 7.46 8.81
CA LYS A 50 15.95 8.22 7.73
C LYS A 50 16.93 8.41 6.55
N GLU A 51 18.15 8.77 6.84
CA GLU A 51 19.21 9.02 5.85
C GLU A 51 19.49 7.76 5.02
N LYS A 52 19.60 6.60 5.68
CA LYS A 52 19.83 5.34 4.98
C LYS A 52 18.63 4.91 4.13
N ALA A 53 17.43 5.13 4.61
CA ALA A 53 16.21 4.87 3.85
C ALA A 53 16.11 5.80 2.62
N GLU A 54 16.50 7.05 2.76
CA GLU A 54 16.54 8.04 1.71
C GLU A 54 17.57 7.71 0.62
N GLU A 55 18.79 7.32 1.01
CA GLU A 55 19.81 6.83 0.06
C GLU A 55 19.27 5.66 -0.78
N ILE A 56 18.61 4.70 -0.15
CA ILE A 56 18.05 3.53 -0.83
C ILE A 56 16.86 3.93 -1.72
N TRP A 57 16.03 4.88 -1.27
CA TRP A 57 14.89 5.37 -2.04
C TRP A 57 15.32 5.99 -3.36
N TYR A 58 16.34 6.82 -3.34
CA TYR A 58 16.88 7.48 -4.53
C TYR A 58 17.95 6.64 -5.26
N SER A 59 18.30 5.46 -4.75
CA SER A 59 19.22 4.57 -5.44
C SER A 59 18.61 3.93 -6.68
N ARG A 60 19.45 3.65 -7.65
CA ARG A 60 19.19 3.22 -9.05
C ARG A 60 18.29 2.01 -9.29
N ALA A 61 17.83 1.31 -8.27
CA ALA A 61 17.44 -0.10 -8.43
C ALA A 61 16.16 -0.37 -9.23
N ASN A 62 15.31 0.60 -9.56
CA ASN A 62 14.03 0.30 -10.22
C ASN A 62 13.64 1.16 -11.43
N ASP A 63 14.23 2.33 -11.64
CA ASP A 63 13.64 3.29 -12.61
C ASP A 63 14.60 3.78 -13.69
N GLY A 64 15.81 3.21 -13.80
CA GLY A 64 16.81 3.62 -14.82
C GLY A 64 17.40 5.00 -14.61
N TYR A 65 17.03 5.73 -13.59
CA TYR A 65 17.50 7.08 -13.30
C TYR A 65 18.78 7.06 -12.45
N CYS A 66 19.81 7.76 -12.92
CA CYS A 66 21.17 7.79 -12.35
C CYS A 66 21.42 9.04 -11.53
N GLY A 67 20.50 9.49 -10.73
CA GLY A 67 20.70 10.64 -9.87
C GLY A 67 20.93 10.22 -8.42
N GLY A 68 21.81 10.91 -7.72
CA GLY A 68 21.87 10.89 -6.27
C GLY A 68 20.56 11.40 -5.63
N ILE A 69 20.58 11.66 -4.34
CA ILE A 69 19.43 12.25 -3.63
C ILE A 69 19.02 13.54 -4.35
N ASP A 70 17.77 13.59 -4.80
CA ASP A 70 17.18 14.72 -5.51
C ASP A 70 15.81 15.05 -4.95
N HIS A 71 15.70 16.21 -4.32
CA HIS A 71 14.49 16.71 -3.68
C HIS A 71 13.60 17.57 -4.58
N GLN A 72 13.87 17.61 -5.89
CA GLN A 72 13.02 18.36 -6.81
C GLN A 72 11.59 17.86 -6.80
N HIS A 73 10.63 18.77 -6.82
CA HIS A 73 9.19 18.47 -6.72
C HIS A 73 8.70 17.42 -7.73
N TYR A 74 9.25 17.41 -8.93
CA TYR A 74 8.87 16.51 -10.02
C TYR A 74 9.77 15.27 -10.13
N ASN A 75 10.57 14.94 -9.09
CA ASN A 75 11.38 13.74 -9.10
C ASN A 75 10.50 12.50 -9.38
N THR A 76 10.92 11.64 -10.30
CA THR A 76 10.12 10.47 -10.76
C THR A 76 9.87 9.43 -9.67
N THR A 77 10.72 9.39 -8.63
CA THR A 77 10.53 8.50 -7.48
C THR A 77 9.23 8.76 -6.71
N ARG A 78 8.56 9.88 -6.94
CA ARG A 78 7.21 10.17 -6.39
C ARG A 78 6.12 9.24 -6.93
N TYR A 79 6.35 8.57 -8.07
CA TYR A 79 5.34 7.76 -8.75
C TYR A 79 5.19 6.35 -8.19
N HIS A 80 5.36 6.18 -6.89
CA HIS A 80 5.06 4.95 -6.16
C HIS A 80 3.66 5.01 -5.53
N GLY A 81 3.01 3.86 -5.37
CA GLY A 81 1.70 3.77 -4.71
C GLY A 81 1.70 4.33 -3.28
N VAL A 82 2.83 4.23 -2.59
CA VAL A 82 3.14 4.98 -1.38
C VAL A 82 4.36 5.84 -1.69
N ASN A 83 4.16 7.14 -1.79
CA ASN A 83 5.20 8.09 -2.15
C ASN A 83 5.96 8.53 -0.90
N LEU A 84 7.20 8.05 -0.74
CA LEU A 84 8.10 8.47 0.32
C LEU A 84 8.98 9.67 -0.08
N HIS A 85 9.01 10.09 -1.35
CA HIS A 85 9.63 11.35 -1.73
C HIS A 85 9.03 12.52 -0.93
N SER A 86 7.70 12.50 -0.71
CA SER A 86 7.03 13.47 0.16
C SER A 86 7.50 13.39 1.62
N TYR A 87 7.87 12.21 2.10
CA TYR A 87 8.40 12.06 3.46
C TYR A 87 9.79 12.69 3.59
N PHE A 88 10.67 12.46 2.65
CA PHE A 88 12.02 13.00 2.68
C PHE A 88 12.04 14.53 2.48
N THR A 89 11.12 15.06 1.68
CA THR A 89 11.06 16.49 1.36
C THR A 89 10.19 17.31 2.30
N LYS A 90 9.08 16.75 2.80
CA LYS A 90 8.04 17.49 3.55
C LYS A 90 7.64 16.83 4.88
N GLY A 91 8.18 15.65 5.20
CA GLY A 91 7.81 14.90 6.40
C GLY A 91 6.43 14.22 6.33
N THR A 92 5.82 14.11 5.15
CA THR A 92 4.48 13.53 4.95
C THR A 92 4.53 12.31 4.03
N VAL A 93 3.65 11.33 4.24
CA VAL A 93 3.48 10.19 3.35
C VAL A 93 2.27 10.43 2.45
N GLU A 94 2.46 10.28 1.13
CA GLU A 94 1.37 10.41 0.16
C GLU A 94 0.95 9.03 -0.36
N PHE A 95 -0.34 8.73 -0.26
CA PHE A 95 -0.94 7.53 -0.84
C PHE A 95 -1.47 7.83 -2.25
N ARG A 96 -0.87 7.24 -3.28
CA ARG A 96 -1.23 7.43 -4.69
C ARG A 96 -2.01 6.25 -5.28
N LEU A 97 -2.48 5.35 -4.43
CA LEU A 97 -3.11 4.08 -4.80
C LEU A 97 -4.50 4.21 -5.44
N PHE A 98 -5.17 5.35 -5.27
CA PHE A 98 -6.60 5.46 -5.57
C PHE A 98 -6.87 6.05 -6.94
N ASN A 99 -7.87 5.49 -7.63
CA ASN A 99 -8.45 6.09 -8.82
C ASN A 99 -9.32 7.29 -8.42
N SER A 100 -9.37 8.32 -9.25
CA SER A 100 -10.26 9.44 -9.05
C SER A 100 -11.72 8.98 -9.00
N THR A 101 -12.52 9.57 -8.12
CA THR A 101 -13.94 9.23 -7.97
C THR A 101 -14.70 10.38 -7.34
N LEU A 102 -15.96 10.56 -7.76
CA LEU A 102 -16.91 11.46 -7.12
C LEU A 102 -17.87 10.72 -6.16
N HIS A 103 -17.69 9.40 -6.01
CA HIS A 103 -18.54 8.58 -5.16
C HIS A 103 -18.15 8.75 -3.68
N ALA A 104 -18.98 9.44 -2.89
CA ALA A 104 -18.69 9.75 -1.48
C ALA A 104 -18.30 8.51 -0.64
N GLY A 105 -18.98 7.38 -0.86
CA GLY A 105 -18.65 6.11 -0.16
C GLY A 105 -17.26 5.59 -0.49
N LYS A 106 -16.80 5.72 -1.73
CA LYS A 106 -15.42 5.36 -2.11
C LYS A 106 -14.42 6.31 -1.47
N ILE A 107 -14.68 7.61 -1.47
CA ILE A 107 -13.82 8.61 -0.83
C ILE A 107 -13.67 8.30 0.67
N LYS A 108 -14.79 8.08 1.37
CA LYS A 108 -14.78 7.66 2.78
C LYS A 108 -13.97 6.39 2.99
N ALA A 109 -14.16 5.38 2.14
CA ALA A 109 -13.44 4.11 2.23
C ALA A 109 -11.93 4.29 2.07
N TYR A 110 -11.49 5.10 1.14
CA TYR A 110 -10.07 5.38 0.90
C TYR A 110 -9.42 6.10 2.09
N ILE A 111 -10.09 7.10 2.65
CA ILE A 111 -9.60 7.81 3.84
C ILE A 111 -9.50 6.84 5.03
N GLN A 112 -10.53 6.06 5.32
CA GLN A 112 -10.53 5.09 6.41
C GLN A 112 -9.43 4.03 6.22
N PHE A 113 -9.22 3.55 4.99
CA PHE A 113 -8.16 2.61 4.67
C PHE A 113 -6.77 3.20 4.92
N CYS A 114 -6.49 4.42 4.45
CA CYS A 114 -5.20 5.10 4.68
C CYS A 114 -4.92 5.28 6.17
N LEU A 115 -5.90 5.76 6.93
CA LEU A 115 -5.77 5.96 8.38
C LEU A 115 -5.50 4.64 9.10
N ALA A 116 -6.23 3.57 8.76
CA ALA A 116 -6.04 2.27 9.36
C ALA A 116 -4.67 1.65 9.04
N VAL A 117 -4.21 1.75 7.78
CA VAL A 117 -2.87 1.30 7.38
C VAL A 117 -1.80 2.08 8.12
N SER A 118 -1.94 3.40 8.24
CA SER A 118 -0.99 4.25 8.95
C SER A 118 -0.93 3.90 10.43
N ALA A 119 -2.07 3.79 11.10
CA ALA A 119 -2.16 3.41 12.51
C ALA A 119 -1.53 2.01 12.75
N TRP A 120 -1.89 1.03 11.93
CA TRP A 120 -1.32 -0.31 12.03
C TRP A 120 0.20 -0.31 11.80
N SER A 121 0.71 0.50 10.85
CA SER A 121 2.14 0.60 10.56
C SER A 121 2.96 1.12 11.76
N ILE A 122 2.38 1.99 12.57
CA ILE A 122 3.01 2.56 13.76
C ILE A 122 3.05 1.53 14.90
N THR A 123 1.98 0.77 15.07
CA THR A 123 1.79 -0.12 16.23
C THR A 123 2.23 -1.57 15.98
N SER A 124 2.24 -2.02 14.73
CA SER A 124 2.52 -3.40 14.38
C SER A 124 3.97 -3.80 14.65
N GLN A 125 4.14 -5.01 15.23
CA GLN A 125 5.42 -5.69 15.38
C GLN A 125 5.61 -6.81 14.34
N GLU A 126 4.70 -6.93 13.36
CA GLU A 126 4.80 -7.97 12.34
C GLU A 126 6.06 -7.83 11.49
N LYS A 127 6.64 -8.98 11.13
CA LYS A 127 7.81 -9.03 10.22
C LYS A 127 7.34 -8.86 8.77
N ILE A 128 8.17 -8.25 7.94
CA ILE A 128 7.99 -8.19 6.49
C ILE A 128 8.17 -9.60 5.92
N VAL A 129 7.14 -10.12 5.24
CA VAL A 129 7.15 -11.46 4.63
C VAL A 129 6.98 -11.32 3.12
N PHE A 130 7.89 -11.94 2.37
CA PHE A 130 7.82 -12.01 0.91
C PHE A 130 7.14 -13.32 0.50
N ARG A 131 5.86 -13.27 0.14
CA ARG A 131 5.11 -14.39 -0.42
C ARG A 131 4.44 -13.96 -1.72
N SER A 132 4.29 -14.90 -2.66
CA SER A 132 3.54 -14.68 -3.90
C SER A 132 2.05 -14.98 -3.69
N MET A 133 1.19 -14.27 -4.42
CA MET A 133 -0.24 -14.59 -4.55
C MET A 133 -0.52 -15.55 -5.73
N ALA A 134 0.53 -16.02 -6.42
CA ALA A 134 0.38 -17.01 -7.47
C ALA A 134 -0.26 -18.30 -6.91
N GLY A 135 -1.27 -18.83 -7.60
CA GLY A 135 -2.00 -20.03 -7.18
C GLY A 135 -3.15 -19.81 -6.20
N TYR A 136 -3.35 -18.59 -5.69
CA TYR A 136 -4.54 -18.30 -4.89
C TYR A 136 -5.78 -18.09 -5.76
N THR A 137 -6.89 -18.77 -5.42
CA THR A 137 -8.16 -18.55 -6.10
C THR A 137 -8.75 -17.18 -5.77
N PRO A 138 -9.66 -16.63 -6.62
CA PRO A 138 -10.36 -15.38 -6.32
C PRO A 138 -11.06 -15.38 -4.95
N GLU A 139 -11.69 -16.50 -4.55
CA GLU A 139 -12.38 -16.66 -3.27
C GLU A 139 -11.40 -16.61 -2.09
N GLN A 140 -10.23 -17.24 -2.25
CA GLN A 140 -9.16 -17.17 -1.26
C GLN A 140 -8.65 -15.74 -1.09
N LYS A 141 -8.50 -14.99 -2.20
CA LYS A 141 -8.11 -13.58 -2.18
C LYS A 141 -9.14 -12.72 -1.41
N VAL A 142 -10.46 -12.96 -1.64
CA VAL A 142 -11.53 -12.30 -0.87
C VAL A 142 -11.40 -12.57 0.62
N THR A 143 -11.16 -13.83 0.99
CA THR A 143 -11.01 -14.23 2.40
C THR A 143 -9.79 -13.57 3.05
N ILE A 144 -8.64 -13.57 2.35
CA ILE A 144 -7.41 -12.93 2.83
C ILE A 144 -7.61 -11.42 3.01
N MET A 145 -8.22 -10.73 2.01
CA MET A 145 -8.49 -9.30 2.11
C MET A 145 -9.43 -8.98 3.28
N ARG A 146 -10.48 -9.78 3.49
CA ARG A 146 -11.36 -9.62 4.65
C ARG A 146 -10.56 -9.66 5.94
N ASN A 147 -9.70 -10.66 6.11
CA ASN A 147 -8.87 -10.81 7.30
C ASN A 147 -7.89 -9.64 7.47
N ILE A 148 -7.32 -9.13 6.38
CA ILE A 148 -6.48 -7.92 6.44
C ILE A 148 -7.30 -6.75 6.97
N LEU A 149 -8.47 -6.47 6.40
CA LEU A 149 -9.30 -5.33 6.81
C LEU A 149 -9.77 -5.46 8.26
N THR A 150 -10.28 -6.63 8.66
CA THR A 150 -10.91 -6.80 9.97
C THR A 150 -9.93 -7.12 11.09
N GLN A 151 -9.04 -8.07 10.90
CA GLN A 151 -8.17 -8.58 11.98
C GLN A 151 -6.87 -7.76 12.12
N ARG A 152 -6.35 -7.23 11.02
CA ARG A 152 -5.09 -6.47 11.07
C ARG A 152 -5.30 -4.97 11.13
N LEU A 153 -6.20 -4.44 10.31
CA LEU A 153 -6.46 -3.01 10.24
C LEU A 153 -7.58 -2.54 11.18
N GLY A 154 -8.22 -3.45 11.91
CA GLY A 154 -9.26 -3.11 12.88
C GLY A 154 -10.57 -2.57 12.26
N LEU A 155 -10.77 -2.73 10.96
CA LEU A 155 -11.93 -2.21 10.24
C LEU A 155 -13.13 -3.18 10.30
N TYR A 156 -13.55 -3.60 11.50
CA TYR A 156 -14.60 -4.61 11.71
C TYR A 156 -15.96 -4.02 12.09
N GLY A 157 -16.03 -2.87 12.77
CA GLY A 157 -17.29 -2.23 13.23
C GLY A 157 -18.20 -1.76 12.09
N ASP A 158 -19.43 -1.38 12.42
CA ASP A 158 -20.44 -0.91 11.45
C ASP A 158 -20.04 0.41 10.79
N GLU A 159 -19.31 1.26 11.51
CA GLU A 159 -18.73 2.50 11.01
C GLU A 159 -17.78 2.28 9.83
N PHE A 160 -17.22 1.07 9.71
CA PHE A 160 -16.32 0.66 8.62
C PHE A 160 -17.00 -0.20 7.54
N LYS A 161 -18.31 -0.43 7.64
CA LYS A 161 -19.07 -1.23 6.65
C LYS A 161 -18.86 -0.71 5.23
N THR A 162 -18.95 0.61 5.04
CA THR A 162 -18.71 1.26 3.73
C THR A 162 -17.28 1.03 3.24
N CYS A 163 -16.29 1.11 4.12
CA CYS A 163 -14.89 0.84 3.76
C CYS A 163 -14.73 -0.59 3.25
N ARG A 164 -15.19 -1.56 4.02
CA ARG A 164 -15.12 -2.98 3.62
C ARG A 164 -15.86 -3.26 2.31
N LEU A 165 -17.04 -2.63 2.13
CA LEU A 165 -17.82 -2.77 0.90
C LEU A 165 -17.02 -2.37 -0.33
N HIS A 166 -16.48 -1.14 -0.33
CA HIS A 166 -15.80 -0.59 -1.51
C HIS A 166 -14.42 -1.18 -1.76
N ILE A 167 -13.64 -1.48 -0.70
CA ILE A 167 -12.32 -2.10 -0.87
C ILE A 167 -12.43 -3.56 -1.35
N MET A 168 -13.48 -4.28 -0.92
CA MET A 168 -13.65 -5.68 -1.30
C MET A 168 -14.42 -5.89 -2.60
N ALA A 169 -15.13 -4.88 -3.12
CA ALA A 169 -16.00 -5.02 -4.27
C ALA A 169 -15.29 -5.58 -5.52
N PRO A 170 -14.09 -5.09 -5.91
CA PRO A 170 -13.39 -5.61 -7.09
C PRO A 170 -13.02 -7.09 -6.95
N LEU A 171 -12.51 -7.51 -5.78
CA LEU A 171 -12.14 -8.89 -5.52
C LEU A 171 -13.36 -9.83 -5.51
N LYS A 172 -14.48 -9.39 -4.93
CA LYS A 172 -15.74 -10.15 -4.95
C LYS A 172 -16.26 -10.30 -6.37
N LYS A 173 -16.19 -9.23 -7.18
CA LYS A 173 -16.56 -9.28 -8.60
C LYS A 173 -15.72 -10.31 -9.36
N ALA A 174 -14.41 -10.32 -9.16
CA ALA A 174 -13.49 -11.29 -9.77
C ALA A 174 -13.77 -12.74 -9.31
N ALA A 175 -14.30 -12.93 -8.10
CA ALA A 175 -14.71 -14.23 -7.56
C ALA A 175 -16.15 -14.63 -7.96
N GLY A 176 -16.84 -13.89 -8.83
CA GLY A 176 -18.24 -14.16 -9.16
C GLY A 176 -19.22 -13.99 -7.99
N MET A 177 -18.76 -13.42 -6.88
CA MET A 177 -19.57 -13.17 -5.70
C MET A 177 -20.36 -11.87 -5.92
N THR A 178 -21.65 -11.98 -6.27
CA THR A 178 -22.54 -10.81 -6.32
C THR A 178 -22.58 -10.12 -4.98
N SER A 179 -22.37 -8.79 -4.96
CA SER A 179 -22.68 -8.01 -3.77
C SER A 179 -24.21 -7.97 -3.62
N ARG A 180 -24.80 -8.94 -2.92
CA ARG A 180 -26.13 -8.72 -2.36
C ARG A 180 -25.96 -7.53 -1.39
N ALA A 181 -26.59 -6.42 -1.73
CA ALA A 181 -26.79 -5.32 -0.79
C ALA A 181 -27.42 -5.92 0.47
N ALA A 182 -26.70 -5.86 1.58
CA ALA A 182 -27.21 -6.09 2.90
C ALA A 182 -27.33 -4.74 3.60
#